data_340a904f8e3f39420c2081fb3d305c62
#
_entry.id   340a904f8e3f39420c2081fb3d305c62
#
_cell.length_a   1.000
_cell.length_b   1.000
_cell.length_c   1.000
_cell.angle_alpha   90.00
_cell.angle_beta   90.00
_cell.angle_gamma   90.00
#
_symmetry.space_group_name_H-M   'P 1'
#
loop_
_entity.id
_entity.type
_entity.pdbx_description
1 polymer ?
#
loop_
_entity_poly.entity_id
_entity_poly.type
_entity_poly.pdbx_seq_one_letter_code
_entity_poly.pdbx_strand_id
1 'polypeptide(L)'
;MTGQIAIEEIERKRQKIDSLSQYIWNHPEAGFKEYKAQEKVADLLREEGFQVETGAGGVPTAIKAVYGSGHPVMGFLGEFDALPGLSQKVSVNKEPVEGQPYGHGCGHNLLCSAHVAGVIGLKEEMIQRNLPGTIVFYACPGEELLTGKPLMAKGGAFEGLDVAVNFHPNKINEATVGVSTAVNSAKFHFYGKASHAANAPENGRSALDAVELTDIGANYLREHVPSDVRIHYTIVDGGVAPNIVPDKAVVWYYMRAFSREVVENVYERLVKVAKGAAMMTETELEIEFLGGCYNTQNNHVLAGVVAEAMNEIPQEPWTQEELDFAAALDEQTADAARATTKKYGLPADTHLYNGPGQVTCFNSYGSTDVGDVMHLVPTAYFFTACTNMGAPAHSWQFASCAGSSIGEKGMIYAAKVMALYGLKLIEKPELIAQAKEEFDRQMEGRSYKCPIPDGMTMPW
;
A
#
# COMPACT_ATOMS: atom_id res chain seq x y z
N MET A 1 19.38 -3.61 27.25
CA MET A 1 18.73 -2.86 26.15
C MET A 1 17.24 -3.06 26.30
N THR A 2 16.43 -2.02 26.24
CA THR A 2 14.96 -2.14 26.25
C THR A 2 14.56 -2.97 25.04
N GLY A 3 13.62 -3.94 25.19
CA GLY A 3 13.19 -4.81 24.09
C GLY A 3 14.16 -5.93 23.70
N GLN A 4 15.11 -6.26 24.54
CA GLN A 4 16.09 -7.32 24.26
C GLN A 4 15.43 -8.69 24.04
N ILE A 5 14.40 -9.01 24.82
CA ILE A 5 13.67 -10.28 24.72
C ILE A 5 12.97 -10.38 23.35
N ALA A 6 12.31 -9.30 22.93
CA ALA A 6 11.64 -9.25 21.64
C ALA A 6 12.63 -9.43 20.47
N ILE A 7 13.78 -8.75 20.53
CA ILE A 7 14.84 -8.85 19.51
C ILE A 7 15.39 -10.27 19.44
N GLU A 8 15.71 -10.89 20.58
CA GLU A 8 16.21 -12.27 20.66
C GLU A 8 15.18 -13.28 20.14
N GLU A 9 13.90 -13.07 20.45
CA GLU A 9 12.83 -13.95 19.94
C GLU A 9 12.69 -13.84 18.42
N ILE A 10 12.73 -12.63 17.84
CA ILE A 10 12.72 -12.41 16.40
C ILE A 10 13.90 -13.14 15.75
N GLU A 11 15.13 -13.00 16.30
CA GLU A 11 16.29 -13.70 15.78
C GLU A 11 16.17 -15.23 15.92
N ARG A 12 15.65 -15.72 17.03
CA ARG A 12 15.42 -17.15 17.25
C ARG A 12 14.45 -17.74 16.23
N LYS A 13 13.48 -16.95 15.79
CA LYS A 13 12.45 -17.32 14.81
C LYS A 13 12.83 -16.96 13.37
N ARG A 14 13.97 -16.31 13.14
CA ARG A 14 14.37 -15.75 11.85
C ARG A 14 14.17 -16.72 10.69
N GLN A 15 14.68 -17.95 10.78
CA GLN A 15 14.52 -18.95 9.71
C GLN A 15 13.04 -19.24 9.37
N LYS A 16 12.17 -19.24 10.38
CA LYS A 16 10.72 -19.46 10.18
C LYS A 16 10.08 -18.26 9.47
N ILE A 17 10.51 -17.06 9.81
CA ILE A 17 10.02 -15.81 9.19
C ILE A 17 10.54 -15.65 7.76
N ASP A 18 11.84 -15.90 7.53
CA ASP A 18 12.40 -15.91 6.18
C ASP A 18 11.68 -16.94 5.29
N SER A 19 11.38 -18.14 5.83
CA SER A 19 10.59 -19.16 5.13
C SER A 19 9.16 -18.70 4.81
N LEU A 20 8.52 -17.92 5.69
CA LEU A 20 7.21 -17.32 5.42
C LEU A 20 7.30 -16.31 4.27
N SER A 21 8.25 -15.39 4.34
CA SER A 21 8.48 -14.38 3.29
C SER A 21 8.77 -15.03 1.94
N GLN A 22 9.66 -16.03 1.91
CA GLN A 22 9.98 -16.80 0.72
C GLN A 22 8.77 -17.59 0.18
N TYR A 23 7.91 -18.12 1.07
CA TYR A 23 6.70 -18.79 0.65
C TYR A 23 5.75 -17.83 -0.08
N ILE A 24 5.49 -16.64 0.51
CA ILE A 24 4.65 -15.60 -0.10
C ILE A 24 5.26 -15.14 -1.43
N TRP A 25 6.57 -14.88 -1.46
CA TRP A 25 7.29 -14.44 -2.67
C TRP A 25 7.22 -15.48 -3.81
N ASN A 26 7.30 -16.78 -3.49
CA ASN A 26 7.20 -17.87 -4.47
C ASN A 26 5.77 -18.20 -4.89
N HIS A 27 4.75 -17.71 -4.17
CA HIS A 27 3.34 -17.95 -4.47
C HIS A 27 2.58 -16.61 -4.53
N PRO A 28 2.99 -15.69 -5.42
CA PRO A 28 2.38 -14.36 -5.50
C PRO A 28 0.94 -14.47 -6.00
N GLU A 29 0.03 -13.86 -5.26
CA GLU A 29 -1.41 -13.87 -5.53
C GLU A 29 -1.92 -12.44 -5.73
N ALA A 30 -2.89 -12.27 -6.63
CA ALA A 30 -3.54 -10.98 -6.87
C ALA A 30 -4.32 -10.52 -5.64
N GLY A 31 -4.54 -9.22 -5.53
CA GLY A 31 -5.40 -8.65 -4.51
C GLY A 31 -6.76 -9.33 -4.44
N PHE A 32 -7.22 -9.62 -3.23
CA PHE A 32 -8.41 -10.40 -2.87
C PHE A 32 -8.40 -11.88 -3.33
N LYS A 33 -7.25 -12.40 -3.72
CA LYS A 33 -7.04 -13.81 -4.08
C LYS A 33 -5.87 -14.45 -3.29
N GLU A 34 -5.44 -13.82 -2.22
CA GLU A 34 -4.26 -14.17 -1.41
C GLU A 34 -4.54 -15.38 -0.47
N TYR A 35 -5.20 -16.40 -0.96
CA TYR A 35 -5.66 -17.55 -0.14
C TYR A 35 -4.51 -18.39 0.42
N LYS A 36 -3.44 -18.61 -0.37
CA LYS A 36 -2.27 -19.40 0.07
C LYS A 36 -1.46 -18.62 1.11
N ALA A 37 -1.27 -17.32 0.87
CA ALA A 37 -0.60 -16.44 1.83
C ALA A 37 -1.41 -16.34 3.12
N GLN A 38 -2.74 -16.16 3.03
CA GLN A 38 -3.64 -16.14 4.17
C GLN A 38 -3.53 -17.39 5.03
N GLU A 39 -3.65 -18.58 4.42
CA GLU A 39 -3.55 -19.86 5.15
C GLU A 39 -2.22 -19.96 5.90
N LYS A 40 -1.11 -19.66 5.21
CA LYS A 40 0.23 -19.76 5.78
C LYS A 40 0.47 -18.80 6.94
N VAL A 41 0.02 -17.54 6.80
CA VAL A 41 0.09 -16.52 7.85
C VAL A 41 -0.79 -16.88 9.04
N ALA A 42 -2.03 -17.30 8.77
CA ALA A 42 -2.99 -17.67 9.81
C ALA A 42 -2.50 -18.86 10.64
N ASP A 43 -1.96 -19.89 9.99
CA ASP A 43 -1.42 -21.06 10.67
C ASP A 43 -0.22 -20.72 11.56
N LEU A 44 0.71 -19.90 11.04
CA LEU A 44 1.85 -19.46 11.82
C LEU A 44 1.40 -18.69 13.08
N LEU A 45 0.44 -17.78 12.96
CA LEU A 45 -0.05 -16.99 14.10
C LEU A 45 -0.81 -17.84 15.11
N ARG A 46 -1.58 -18.87 14.66
CA ARG A 46 -2.19 -19.85 15.55
C ARG A 46 -1.15 -20.66 16.33
N GLU A 47 -0.10 -21.15 15.65
CA GLU A 47 1.01 -21.85 16.30
C GLU A 47 1.71 -20.97 17.34
N GLU A 48 1.77 -19.65 17.10
CA GLU A 48 2.32 -18.67 18.03
C GLU A 48 1.34 -18.22 19.12
N GLY A 49 0.14 -18.80 19.18
CA GLY A 49 -0.83 -18.59 20.25
C GLY A 49 -1.72 -17.36 20.10
N PHE A 50 -1.81 -16.77 18.92
CA PHE A 50 -2.78 -15.72 18.61
C PHE A 50 -4.18 -16.32 18.38
N GLN A 51 -5.21 -15.57 18.75
CA GLN A 51 -6.60 -15.86 18.35
C GLN A 51 -6.79 -15.31 16.94
N VAL A 52 -6.98 -16.19 15.94
CA VAL A 52 -6.98 -15.84 14.52
C VAL A 52 -8.36 -15.97 13.91
N GLU A 53 -8.88 -14.85 13.41
CA GLU A 53 -10.09 -14.73 12.59
C GLU A 53 -9.67 -14.52 11.13
N THR A 54 -10.23 -15.29 10.19
CA THR A 54 -10.14 -15.07 8.74
C THR A 54 -11.44 -14.46 8.24
N GLY A 55 -11.37 -13.66 7.17
CA GLY A 55 -12.53 -12.92 6.67
C GLY A 55 -12.85 -11.67 7.48
N ALA A 56 -11.85 -11.09 8.15
CA ALA A 56 -12.01 -9.90 8.99
C ALA A 56 -12.63 -8.71 8.21
N GLY A 57 -13.58 -8.02 8.83
CA GLY A 57 -14.31 -6.93 8.19
C GLY A 57 -15.12 -7.35 6.95
N GLY A 58 -15.44 -8.64 6.81
CA GLY A 58 -16.18 -9.19 5.67
C GLY A 58 -15.36 -9.36 4.39
N VAL A 59 -14.03 -9.19 4.45
CA VAL A 59 -13.12 -9.37 3.30
C VAL A 59 -12.50 -10.79 3.35
N PRO A 60 -12.79 -11.69 2.41
CA PRO A 60 -12.50 -13.13 2.54
C PRO A 60 -11.05 -13.48 2.84
N THR A 61 -10.08 -12.78 2.24
CA THR A 61 -8.65 -13.05 2.43
C THR A 61 -8.02 -12.25 3.59
N ALA A 62 -8.77 -11.36 4.25
CA ALA A 62 -8.27 -10.63 5.41
C ALA A 62 -8.10 -11.52 6.65
N ILE A 63 -7.12 -11.17 7.50
CA ILE A 63 -6.89 -11.78 8.82
C ILE A 63 -6.97 -10.71 9.89
N LYS A 64 -7.54 -11.07 11.05
CA LYS A 64 -7.38 -10.38 12.33
C LYS A 64 -6.87 -11.38 13.35
N ALA A 65 -5.69 -11.13 13.92
CA ALA A 65 -5.11 -12.00 14.92
C ALA A 65 -4.84 -11.21 16.20
N VAL A 66 -5.32 -11.68 17.33
CA VAL A 66 -5.32 -10.98 18.60
C VAL A 66 -4.54 -11.74 19.66
N TYR A 67 -3.69 -11.04 20.41
CA TYR A 67 -3.02 -11.53 21.61
C TYR A 67 -3.08 -10.51 22.74
N GLY A 68 -3.23 -10.98 23.97
CA GLY A 68 -3.30 -10.13 25.16
C GLY A 68 -4.70 -9.58 25.44
N SER A 69 -4.80 -8.63 26.35
CA SER A 69 -6.05 -7.98 26.71
C SER A 69 -5.79 -6.63 27.39
N GLY A 70 -6.79 -5.75 27.33
CA GLY A 70 -6.71 -4.39 27.89
C GLY A 70 -5.97 -3.43 26.98
N HIS A 71 -5.70 -2.24 27.50
CA HIS A 71 -5.03 -1.16 26.77
C HIS A 71 -3.53 -1.11 27.05
N PRO A 72 -2.71 -0.62 26.08
CA PRO A 72 -3.12 -0.12 24.78
C PRO A 72 -3.53 -1.25 23.83
N VAL A 73 -4.46 -0.97 22.91
CA VAL A 73 -4.83 -1.84 21.80
C VAL A 73 -4.09 -1.35 20.54
N MET A 74 -3.09 -2.11 20.09
CA MET A 74 -2.16 -1.71 19.06
C MET A 74 -2.37 -2.52 17.77
N GLY A 75 -2.67 -1.84 16.65
CA GLY A 75 -2.86 -2.43 15.33
C GLY A 75 -1.54 -2.51 14.55
N PHE A 76 -1.26 -3.66 13.95
CA PHE A 76 -0.13 -3.93 13.06
C PHE A 76 -0.65 -4.34 11.69
N LEU A 77 -0.40 -3.52 10.66
CA LEU A 77 -1.06 -3.62 9.35
C LEU A 77 -0.16 -4.29 8.32
N GLY A 78 -0.28 -5.60 8.13
CA GLY A 78 0.45 -6.37 7.12
C GLY A 78 -0.27 -6.35 5.75
N GLU A 79 0.49 -6.36 4.65
CA GLU A 79 0.01 -6.45 3.27
C GLU A 79 0.71 -7.62 2.58
N PHE A 80 0.05 -8.30 1.63
CA PHE A 80 0.58 -9.55 1.07
C PHE A 80 0.12 -9.88 -0.35
N ASP A 81 -0.59 -8.95 -1.01
CA ASP A 81 -0.96 -9.04 -2.42
C ASP A 81 0.22 -8.71 -3.35
N ALA A 82 0.12 -9.18 -4.60
CA ALA A 82 1.16 -9.07 -5.60
C ALA A 82 0.67 -8.40 -6.89
N LEU A 83 1.62 -7.81 -7.62
CA LEU A 83 1.38 -7.07 -8.85
C LEU A 83 1.44 -7.96 -10.10
N PRO A 84 0.56 -7.72 -11.10
CA PRO A 84 0.63 -8.44 -12.36
C PRO A 84 1.88 -8.08 -13.18
N GLY A 85 2.42 -9.05 -13.91
CA GLY A 85 3.54 -8.87 -14.83
C GLY A 85 4.91 -8.65 -14.15
N LEU A 86 5.00 -8.79 -12.83
CA LEU A 86 6.23 -8.58 -12.06
C LEU A 86 6.83 -9.86 -11.47
N SER A 87 6.46 -11.03 -12.04
CA SER A 87 7.15 -12.27 -11.75
C SER A 87 8.65 -12.14 -12.05
N GLN A 88 9.51 -12.57 -11.12
CA GLN A 88 10.94 -12.37 -11.21
C GLN A 88 11.69 -13.40 -10.36
N LYS A 89 12.84 -13.86 -10.83
CA LYS A 89 13.81 -14.59 -10.02
C LYS A 89 14.70 -13.62 -9.23
N VAL A 90 15.40 -14.11 -8.22
CA VAL A 90 16.50 -13.34 -7.61
C VAL A 90 17.65 -13.29 -8.63
N SER A 91 17.78 -12.19 -9.33
CA SER A 91 18.74 -12.01 -10.42
C SER A 91 19.01 -10.53 -10.67
N VAL A 92 20.22 -10.21 -11.15
CA VAL A 92 20.57 -8.87 -11.66
C VAL A 92 20.00 -8.60 -13.05
N ASN A 93 19.32 -9.58 -13.66
CA ASN A 93 18.66 -9.46 -14.95
C ASN A 93 17.15 -9.65 -14.80
N LYS A 94 16.38 -9.12 -15.76
CA LYS A 94 14.95 -9.40 -15.84
C LYS A 94 14.71 -10.84 -16.28
N GLU A 95 14.37 -11.70 -15.33
CA GLU A 95 14.14 -13.13 -15.53
C GLU A 95 12.81 -13.56 -14.91
N PRO A 96 11.68 -13.40 -15.64
CA PRO A 96 10.38 -13.85 -15.18
C PRO A 96 10.36 -15.36 -14.89
N VAL A 97 9.58 -15.78 -13.88
CA VAL A 97 9.32 -17.19 -13.61
C VAL A 97 8.21 -17.66 -14.55
N GLU A 98 8.46 -18.74 -15.30
CA GLU A 98 7.49 -19.28 -16.25
C GLU A 98 6.20 -19.74 -15.55
N GLY A 99 5.06 -19.38 -16.12
CA GLY A 99 3.74 -19.76 -15.57
C GLY A 99 3.29 -18.95 -14.36
N GLN A 100 4.07 -17.97 -13.90
CA GLN A 100 3.75 -17.12 -12.77
C GLN A 100 3.41 -15.69 -13.25
N PRO A 101 2.12 -15.29 -13.28
CA PRO A 101 1.72 -13.99 -13.83
C PRO A 101 1.92 -12.81 -12.88
N TYR A 102 2.13 -13.05 -11.59
CA TYR A 102 2.28 -12.02 -10.55
C TYR A 102 3.67 -12.06 -9.91
N GLY A 103 4.06 -10.98 -9.23
CA GLY A 103 5.29 -10.90 -8.45
C GLY A 103 5.28 -9.76 -7.43
N HIS A 104 6.08 -9.89 -6.39
CA HIS A 104 6.17 -8.93 -5.28
C HIS A 104 7.07 -7.73 -5.61
N GLY A 105 6.69 -6.96 -6.66
CA GLY A 105 7.40 -5.75 -7.07
C GLY A 105 7.21 -4.55 -6.14
N CYS A 106 6.39 -4.70 -5.09
CA CYS A 106 6.22 -3.76 -3.98
C CYS A 106 6.76 -4.31 -2.65
N GLY A 107 7.17 -5.59 -2.61
CA GLY A 107 7.76 -6.21 -1.43
C GLY A 107 6.77 -6.59 -0.33
N HIS A 108 5.49 -6.80 -0.64
CA HIS A 108 4.47 -7.16 0.35
C HIS A 108 4.73 -8.51 1.03
N ASN A 109 5.52 -9.41 0.43
CA ASN A 109 6.04 -10.60 1.12
C ASN A 109 6.88 -10.24 2.34
N LEU A 110 7.74 -9.23 2.23
CA LEU A 110 8.56 -8.72 3.32
C LEU A 110 7.69 -7.96 4.33
N LEU A 111 6.76 -7.15 3.84
CA LEU A 111 5.88 -6.33 4.64
C LEU A 111 5.04 -7.17 5.61
N CYS A 112 4.31 -8.17 5.10
CA CYS A 112 3.51 -9.07 5.91
C CYS A 112 4.38 -9.83 6.94
N SER A 113 5.50 -10.41 6.48
CA SER A 113 6.36 -11.23 7.32
C SER A 113 7.05 -10.42 8.41
N ALA A 114 7.41 -9.15 8.15
CA ALA A 114 7.94 -8.24 9.17
C ALA A 114 6.92 -7.97 10.28
N HIS A 115 5.65 -7.73 9.93
CA HIS A 115 4.59 -7.51 10.91
C HIS A 115 4.34 -8.76 11.75
N VAL A 116 4.30 -9.96 11.13
CA VAL A 116 4.19 -11.23 11.83
C VAL A 116 5.34 -11.41 12.83
N ALA A 117 6.57 -11.16 12.41
CA ALA A 117 7.74 -11.27 13.29
C ALA A 117 7.70 -10.24 14.43
N GLY A 118 7.32 -8.99 14.11
CA GLY A 118 7.24 -7.91 15.09
C GLY A 118 6.24 -8.20 16.21
N VAL A 119 5.04 -8.70 15.85
CA VAL A 119 4.03 -9.05 16.86
C VAL A 119 4.40 -10.28 17.67
N ILE A 120 5.12 -11.25 17.09
CA ILE A 120 5.66 -12.42 17.83
C ILE A 120 6.70 -11.96 18.85
N GLY A 121 7.65 -11.11 18.45
CA GLY A 121 8.67 -10.58 19.35
C GLY A 121 8.07 -9.74 20.48
N LEU A 122 7.14 -8.82 20.17
CA LEU A 122 6.46 -8.00 21.18
C LEU A 122 5.65 -8.87 22.16
N LYS A 123 4.95 -9.89 21.65
CA LYS A 123 4.23 -10.86 22.49
C LYS A 123 5.15 -11.51 23.52
N GLU A 124 6.33 -11.97 23.10
CA GLU A 124 7.28 -12.63 24.01
C GLU A 124 7.79 -11.67 25.10
N GLU A 125 8.09 -10.42 24.74
CA GLU A 125 8.44 -9.37 25.72
C GLU A 125 7.31 -9.15 26.74
N MET A 126 6.05 -9.09 26.25
CA MET A 126 4.88 -8.92 27.10
C MET A 126 4.69 -10.12 28.07
N ILE A 127 4.90 -11.34 27.61
CA ILE A 127 4.81 -12.55 28.45
C ILE A 127 5.85 -12.52 29.55
N GLN A 128 7.12 -12.38 29.20
CA GLN A 128 8.22 -12.50 30.15
C GLN A 128 8.25 -11.38 31.18
N ARG A 129 7.77 -10.20 30.80
CA ARG A 129 7.70 -9.03 31.69
C ARG A 129 6.33 -8.81 32.32
N ASN A 130 5.35 -9.66 32.02
CA ASN A 130 3.97 -9.53 32.47
C ASN A 130 3.39 -8.13 32.19
N LEU A 131 3.57 -7.63 30.94
CA LEU A 131 3.09 -6.32 30.50
C LEU A 131 1.64 -6.39 30.04
N PRO A 132 0.81 -5.34 30.30
CA PRO A 132 -0.55 -5.25 29.81
C PRO A 132 -0.58 -4.86 28.33
N GLY A 133 -1.76 -4.97 27.70
CA GLY A 133 -2.02 -4.49 26.35
C GLY A 133 -2.53 -5.58 25.42
N THR A 134 -3.00 -5.14 24.28
CA THR A 134 -3.54 -6.00 23.22
C THR A 134 -2.79 -5.75 21.93
N ILE A 135 -2.23 -6.79 21.35
CA ILE A 135 -1.66 -6.80 20.01
C ILE A 135 -2.74 -7.26 19.05
N VAL A 136 -2.98 -6.50 17.98
CA VAL A 136 -3.89 -6.88 16.90
C VAL A 136 -3.11 -6.83 15.59
N PHE A 137 -2.78 -8.00 15.04
CA PHE A 137 -2.23 -8.09 13.70
C PHE A 137 -3.37 -8.17 12.67
N TYR A 138 -3.22 -7.43 11.59
CA TYR A 138 -4.07 -7.51 10.42
C TYR A 138 -3.26 -7.95 9.20
N ALA A 139 -3.75 -8.95 8.44
CA ALA A 139 -3.35 -9.11 7.06
C ALA A 139 -4.41 -8.41 6.20
N CYS A 140 -3.99 -7.34 5.53
CA CYS A 140 -4.85 -6.46 4.73
C CYS A 140 -4.67 -6.82 3.25
N PRO A 141 -5.65 -7.45 2.59
CA PRO A 141 -5.57 -7.83 1.19
C PRO A 141 -5.85 -6.66 0.26
N GLY A 142 -5.41 -6.77 -1.01
CA GLY A 142 -5.82 -5.87 -2.08
C GLY A 142 -5.37 -4.42 -1.91
N GLU A 143 -4.19 -4.18 -1.32
CA GLU A 143 -3.60 -2.84 -1.20
C GLU A 143 -3.33 -2.23 -2.57
N GLU A 144 -2.80 -3.01 -3.51
CA GLU A 144 -2.49 -2.58 -4.88
C GLU A 144 -3.75 -2.19 -5.69
N LEU A 145 -4.93 -2.57 -5.20
CA LEU A 145 -6.21 -2.13 -5.72
C LEU A 145 -6.78 -0.93 -4.96
N LEU A 146 -6.10 -0.45 -3.91
CA LEU A 146 -6.47 0.70 -3.07
C LEU A 146 -7.86 0.57 -2.44
N THR A 147 -8.26 -0.66 -2.08
CA THR A 147 -9.63 -0.96 -1.61
C THR A 147 -9.69 -1.91 -0.42
N GLY A 148 -8.62 -2.59 -0.09
CA GLY A 148 -8.62 -3.61 0.98
C GLY A 148 -8.95 -3.02 2.35
N LYS A 149 -8.16 -2.07 2.82
CA LYS A 149 -8.37 -1.42 4.12
C LYS A 149 -9.66 -0.59 4.16
N PRO A 150 -10.07 0.15 3.09
CA PRO A 150 -11.40 0.76 3.04
C PRO A 150 -12.55 -0.23 3.27
N LEU A 151 -12.49 -1.41 2.64
CA LEU A 151 -13.52 -2.45 2.81
C LEU A 151 -13.49 -3.06 4.21
N MET A 152 -12.29 -3.36 4.74
CA MET A 152 -12.13 -3.82 6.13
C MET A 152 -12.62 -2.77 7.13
N ALA A 153 -12.36 -1.48 6.91
CA ALA A 153 -12.85 -0.37 7.71
C ALA A 153 -14.38 -0.27 7.67
N LYS A 154 -14.98 -0.42 6.47
CA LYS A 154 -16.44 -0.47 6.30
C LYS A 154 -17.07 -1.62 7.09
N GLY A 155 -16.37 -2.73 7.22
CA GLY A 155 -16.76 -3.89 8.04
C GLY A 155 -16.40 -3.79 9.53
N GLY A 156 -15.88 -2.65 10.01
CA GLY A 156 -15.57 -2.42 11.42
C GLY A 156 -14.30 -3.11 11.93
N ALA A 157 -13.42 -3.61 11.04
CA ALA A 157 -12.25 -4.40 11.45
C ALA A 157 -11.31 -3.64 12.40
N PHE A 158 -11.17 -2.31 12.23
CA PHE A 158 -10.21 -1.48 12.96
C PHE A 158 -10.83 -0.78 14.20
N GLU A 159 -12.07 -1.08 14.54
CA GLU A 159 -12.73 -0.50 15.72
C GLU A 159 -12.02 -0.92 17.00
N GLY A 160 -11.91 0.03 17.95
CA GLY A 160 -11.33 -0.19 19.27
C GLY A 160 -9.80 -0.16 19.33
N LEU A 161 -9.10 0.19 18.25
CA LEU A 161 -7.66 0.46 18.29
C LEU A 161 -7.37 1.81 18.98
N ASP A 162 -6.30 1.84 19.78
CA ASP A 162 -5.74 3.08 20.33
C ASP A 162 -4.73 3.71 19.38
N VAL A 163 -3.91 2.88 18.74
CA VAL A 163 -2.89 3.28 17.72
C VAL A 163 -2.71 2.17 16.70
N ALA A 164 -2.13 2.53 15.55
CA ALA A 164 -1.70 1.55 14.55
C ALA A 164 -0.29 1.86 14.03
N VAL A 165 0.32 0.88 13.37
CA VAL A 165 1.59 1.03 12.68
C VAL A 165 1.56 0.26 11.36
N ASN A 166 2.08 0.89 10.31
CA ASN A 166 2.40 0.24 9.04
C ASN A 166 3.88 0.41 8.71
N PHE A 167 4.47 -0.63 8.20
CA PHE A 167 5.81 -0.68 7.63
C PHE A 167 5.70 -0.89 6.12
N HIS A 168 6.60 -0.27 5.34
CA HIS A 168 6.71 -0.60 3.92
C HIS A 168 8.19 -0.75 3.50
N PRO A 169 8.55 -1.80 2.75
CA PRO A 169 9.89 -1.95 2.20
C PRO A 169 10.25 -0.77 1.27
N ASN A 170 11.46 -0.24 1.40
CA ASN A 170 11.94 0.89 0.60
C ASN A 170 13.47 0.86 0.50
N LYS A 171 14.07 1.99 0.19
CA LYS A 171 15.51 2.20 -0.07
C LYS A 171 16.28 2.67 1.16
N ILE A 172 15.61 3.33 2.11
CA ILE A 172 16.22 3.91 3.31
C ILE A 172 15.38 3.63 4.55
N ASN A 173 15.94 3.93 5.72
CA ASN A 173 15.28 3.82 7.01
C ASN A 173 14.67 5.18 7.39
N GLU A 174 13.37 5.32 7.32
CA GLU A 174 12.69 6.57 7.65
C GLU A 174 11.28 6.35 8.22
N ALA A 175 10.90 7.17 9.20
CA ALA A 175 9.50 7.37 9.56
C ALA A 175 9.00 8.60 8.82
N THR A 176 7.86 8.53 8.13
CA THR A 176 7.37 9.65 7.34
C THR A 176 6.27 10.42 8.05
N VAL A 177 6.34 11.75 7.93
CA VAL A 177 5.24 12.67 8.26
C VAL A 177 4.74 13.42 7.02
N GLY A 178 5.24 13.05 5.84
CA GLY A 178 4.74 13.54 4.56
C GLY A 178 3.38 12.91 4.21
N VAL A 179 2.68 13.49 3.24
CA VAL A 179 1.34 13.06 2.81
C VAL A 179 1.42 12.36 1.47
N SER A 180 0.73 11.23 1.31
CA SER A 180 0.43 10.60 0.03
C SER A 180 -0.98 10.97 -0.42
N THR A 181 -1.29 10.82 -1.72
CA THR A 181 -2.56 11.28 -2.25
C THR A 181 -3.73 10.33 -1.96
N ALA A 182 -4.91 10.90 -1.71
CA ALA A 182 -6.18 10.23 -1.89
C ALA A 182 -6.42 9.94 -3.37
N VAL A 183 -7.22 8.93 -3.68
CA VAL A 183 -7.54 8.54 -5.05
C VAL A 183 -8.97 8.04 -5.19
N ASN A 184 -9.57 8.24 -6.37
CA ASN A 184 -10.70 7.48 -6.90
C ASN A 184 -10.30 6.86 -8.23
N SER A 185 -10.75 5.62 -8.45
CA SER A 185 -10.58 4.85 -9.67
C SER A 185 -11.95 4.45 -10.21
N ALA A 186 -12.26 4.80 -11.47
CA ALA A 186 -13.54 4.47 -12.09
C ALA A 186 -13.41 4.28 -13.60
N LYS A 187 -14.16 3.32 -14.14
CA LYS A 187 -14.39 3.20 -15.57
C LYS A 187 -15.71 3.83 -15.95
N PHE A 188 -15.71 4.49 -17.10
CA PHE A 188 -16.88 5.09 -17.72
C PHE A 188 -17.14 4.31 -19.00
N HIS A 189 -18.24 3.56 -19.02
CA HIS A 189 -18.69 2.74 -20.13
C HIS A 189 -19.75 3.51 -20.90
N PHE A 190 -19.50 3.72 -22.19
CA PHE A 190 -20.48 4.34 -23.07
C PHE A 190 -21.04 3.30 -24.01
N TYR A 191 -22.36 3.33 -24.21
CA TYR A 191 -23.09 2.45 -25.10
C TYR A 191 -23.84 3.27 -26.11
N GLY A 192 -23.55 3.03 -27.38
CA GLY A 192 -24.11 3.72 -28.53
C GLY A 192 -24.87 2.76 -29.46
N LYS A 193 -24.76 3.01 -30.77
CA LYS A 193 -25.42 2.22 -31.81
C LYS A 193 -24.48 2.04 -32.99
N ALA A 194 -24.19 0.81 -33.36
CA ALA A 194 -23.40 0.49 -34.54
C ALA A 194 -24.13 0.87 -35.85
N SER A 195 -23.35 1.33 -36.83
CA SER A 195 -23.78 1.52 -38.19
C SER A 195 -22.60 1.45 -39.14
N HIS A 196 -22.86 1.31 -40.43
CA HIS A 196 -21.79 1.39 -41.43
C HIS A 196 -21.31 2.83 -41.58
N ALA A 197 -20.07 3.13 -41.13
CA ALA A 197 -19.57 4.49 -41.01
C ALA A 197 -19.53 5.31 -42.31
N ALA A 198 -19.46 4.66 -43.48
CA ALA A 198 -19.46 5.33 -44.77
C ALA A 198 -20.85 5.36 -45.46
N ASN A 199 -21.68 4.31 -45.29
CA ASN A 199 -22.93 4.18 -46.04
C ASN A 199 -24.13 4.75 -45.30
N ALA A 200 -24.14 4.72 -43.97
CA ALA A 200 -25.26 5.14 -43.16
C ALA A 200 -24.83 5.63 -41.78
N PRO A 201 -23.87 6.60 -41.69
CA PRO A 201 -23.35 7.09 -40.40
C PRO A 201 -24.46 7.74 -39.55
N GLU A 202 -25.45 8.33 -40.15
CA GLU A 202 -26.61 8.98 -39.50
C GLU A 202 -27.47 8.02 -38.66
N ASN A 203 -27.38 6.73 -38.90
CA ASN A 203 -28.05 5.70 -38.12
C ASN A 203 -27.25 5.22 -36.89
N GLY A 204 -25.97 5.62 -36.79
CA GLY A 204 -25.10 5.29 -35.69
C GLY A 204 -25.14 6.30 -34.54
N ARG A 205 -24.65 5.88 -33.38
CA ARG A 205 -24.29 6.72 -32.22
C ARG A 205 -22.96 6.23 -31.68
N SER A 206 -21.96 7.09 -31.82
CA SER A 206 -20.57 6.67 -31.48
C SER A 206 -20.30 6.77 -29.99
N ALA A 207 -20.07 5.62 -29.36
CA ALA A 207 -19.61 5.54 -27.98
C ALA A 207 -18.17 6.09 -27.83
N LEU A 208 -17.34 5.97 -28.87
CA LEU A 208 -15.99 6.52 -28.84
C LEU A 208 -16.00 8.05 -28.82
N ASP A 209 -16.90 8.69 -29.55
CA ASP A 209 -17.04 10.15 -29.52
C ASP A 209 -17.41 10.64 -28.11
N ALA A 210 -18.24 9.88 -27.39
CA ALA A 210 -18.58 10.19 -26.01
C ALA A 210 -17.34 10.08 -25.07
N VAL A 211 -16.47 9.08 -25.28
CA VAL A 211 -15.19 8.96 -24.57
C VAL A 211 -14.30 10.17 -24.88
N GLU A 212 -14.09 10.49 -26.15
CA GLU A 212 -13.23 11.61 -26.57
C GLU A 212 -13.74 12.96 -26.02
N LEU A 213 -15.05 13.22 -26.07
CA LEU A 213 -15.66 14.42 -25.48
C LEU A 213 -15.50 14.45 -23.94
N THR A 214 -15.55 13.30 -23.29
CA THR A 214 -15.29 13.20 -21.84
C THR A 214 -13.84 13.55 -21.55
N ASP A 215 -12.89 13.04 -22.32
CA ASP A 215 -11.45 13.29 -22.16
C ASP A 215 -11.11 14.77 -22.42
N ILE A 216 -11.72 15.39 -23.44
CA ILE A 216 -11.59 16.83 -23.70
C ILE A 216 -12.15 17.63 -22.52
N GLY A 217 -13.35 17.29 -22.04
CA GLY A 217 -13.96 17.96 -20.89
C GLY A 217 -13.13 17.79 -19.60
N ALA A 218 -12.55 16.62 -19.36
CA ALA A 218 -11.62 16.37 -18.27
C ALA A 218 -10.34 17.24 -18.37
N ASN A 219 -9.83 17.46 -19.59
CA ASN A 219 -8.69 18.34 -19.82
C ASN A 219 -9.02 19.81 -19.53
N TYR A 220 -10.22 20.30 -19.89
CA TYR A 220 -10.67 21.64 -19.49
C TYR A 220 -10.90 21.74 -17.97
N LEU A 221 -11.37 20.67 -17.33
CA LEU A 221 -11.55 20.63 -15.87
C LEU A 221 -10.23 20.87 -15.12
N ARG A 222 -9.06 20.48 -15.67
CA ARG A 222 -7.75 20.66 -15.05
C ARG A 222 -7.40 22.10 -14.72
N GLU A 223 -7.92 23.06 -15.48
CA GLU A 223 -7.72 24.50 -15.23
C GLU A 223 -8.44 24.99 -13.97
N HIS A 224 -9.46 24.26 -13.51
CA HIS A 224 -10.38 24.71 -12.47
C HIS A 224 -10.37 23.79 -11.25
N VAL A 225 -9.22 23.20 -10.94
CA VAL A 225 -8.97 22.35 -9.76
C VAL A 225 -7.68 22.79 -9.07
N PRO A 226 -7.46 22.46 -7.78
CA PRO A 226 -6.20 22.75 -7.09
C PRO A 226 -4.99 22.15 -7.85
N SER A 227 -3.83 22.80 -7.71
CA SER A 227 -2.61 22.46 -8.46
C SER A 227 -2.02 21.08 -8.16
N ASP A 228 -2.37 20.50 -7.01
CA ASP A 228 -1.98 19.14 -6.59
C ASP A 228 -2.85 18.03 -7.19
N VAL A 229 -3.97 18.38 -7.84
CA VAL A 229 -4.84 17.39 -8.49
C VAL A 229 -4.13 16.76 -9.69
N ARG A 230 -4.27 15.43 -9.80
CA ARG A 230 -3.89 14.65 -11.00
C ARG A 230 -5.10 13.88 -11.50
N ILE A 231 -5.38 14.03 -12.81
CA ILE A 231 -6.41 13.26 -13.51
C ILE A 231 -5.67 12.50 -14.62
N HIS A 232 -5.61 11.17 -14.51
CA HIS A 232 -5.02 10.32 -15.53
C HIS A 232 -6.11 9.45 -16.13
N TYR A 233 -5.98 9.11 -17.42
CA TYR A 233 -6.90 8.17 -18.03
C TYR A 233 -6.22 7.33 -19.12
N THR A 234 -6.87 6.25 -19.44
CA THR A 234 -6.58 5.43 -20.62
C THR A 234 -7.88 4.95 -21.25
N ILE A 235 -7.95 4.96 -22.59
CA ILE A 235 -9.04 4.33 -23.33
C ILE A 235 -8.77 2.82 -23.31
N VAL A 236 -9.68 2.08 -22.68
CA VAL A 236 -9.57 0.60 -22.51
C VAL A 236 -10.19 -0.14 -23.69
N ASP A 237 -11.27 0.46 -24.25
CA ASP A 237 -11.99 -0.04 -25.41
C ASP A 237 -12.42 1.17 -26.28
N GLY A 238 -12.04 1.17 -27.56
CA GLY A 238 -12.33 2.27 -28.50
C GLY A 238 -13.06 1.79 -29.74
N GLY A 239 -13.63 0.59 -29.75
CA GLY A 239 -14.31 0.00 -30.90
C GLY A 239 -13.46 -1.01 -31.67
N VAL A 240 -13.99 -1.54 -32.80
CA VAL A 240 -13.45 -2.72 -33.46
C VAL A 240 -12.76 -2.39 -34.79
N ALA A 241 -13.35 -1.54 -35.60
CA ALA A 241 -12.84 -1.21 -36.95
C ALA A 241 -13.34 0.18 -37.41
N PRO A 242 -12.56 0.93 -38.21
CA PRO A 242 -12.89 2.31 -38.58
C PRO A 242 -14.10 2.45 -39.52
N ASN A 243 -14.55 1.39 -40.14
CA ASN A 243 -15.75 1.36 -41.00
C ASN A 243 -17.05 0.98 -40.24
N ILE A 244 -16.96 0.80 -38.91
CA ILE A 244 -18.10 0.51 -38.01
C ILE A 244 -18.16 1.63 -36.97
N VAL A 245 -19.29 2.32 -36.84
CA VAL A 245 -19.51 3.27 -35.75
C VAL A 245 -19.45 2.50 -34.43
N PRO A 246 -18.55 2.86 -33.47
CA PRO A 246 -18.42 2.14 -32.21
C PRO A 246 -19.70 2.21 -31.36
N ASP A 247 -20.30 1.08 -31.06
CA ASP A 247 -21.46 0.96 -30.19
C ASP A 247 -21.10 0.71 -28.73
N LYS A 248 -19.82 0.52 -28.43
CA LYS A 248 -19.26 0.45 -27.08
C LYS A 248 -17.88 1.08 -27.04
N ALA A 249 -17.62 1.87 -25.99
CA ALA A 249 -16.29 2.36 -25.67
C ALA A 249 -16.14 2.53 -24.16
N VAL A 250 -14.92 2.40 -23.65
CA VAL A 250 -14.62 2.45 -22.22
C VAL A 250 -13.36 3.28 -21.97
N VAL A 251 -13.44 4.22 -21.05
CA VAL A 251 -12.29 4.97 -20.52
C VAL A 251 -12.17 4.78 -19.03
N TRP A 252 -10.95 4.57 -18.57
CA TRP A 252 -10.60 4.36 -17.16
C TRP A 252 -9.83 5.55 -16.62
N TYR A 253 -10.32 6.13 -15.53
CA TYR A 253 -9.77 7.31 -14.87
C TYR A 253 -9.21 7.00 -13.47
N TYR A 254 -8.10 7.67 -13.14
CA TYR A 254 -7.64 7.93 -11.78
C TYR A 254 -7.69 9.42 -11.50
N MET A 255 -8.25 9.80 -10.34
CA MET A 255 -8.26 11.18 -9.83
C MET A 255 -7.56 11.20 -8.48
N ARG A 256 -6.52 12.01 -8.33
CA ARG A 256 -5.68 12.09 -7.13
C ARG A 256 -5.56 13.51 -6.61
N ALA A 257 -5.49 13.67 -5.29
CA ALA A 257 -5.17 14.93 -4.60
C ALA A 257 -4.68 14.64 -3.16
N PHE A 258 -4.06 15.62 -2.51
CA PHE A 258 -3.67 15.49 -1.10
C PHE A 258 -4.81 15.64 -0.09
N SER A 259 -6.05 15.75 -0.55
CA SER A 259 -7.26 15.79 0.27
C SER A 259 -8.35 14.90 -0.33
N ARG A 260 -8.99 14.10 0.51
CA ARG A 260 -10.12 13.27 0.11
C ARG A 260 -11.28 14.09 -0.42
N GLU A 261 -11.60 15.21 0.21
CA GLU A 261 -12.70 16.09 -0.19
C GLU A 261 -12.47 16.68 -1.59
N VAL A 262 -11.21 16.98 -1.94
CA VAL A 262 -10.85 17.44 -3.28
C VAL A 262 -11.07 16.34 -4.31
N VAL A 263 -10.66 15.10 -4.01
CA VAL A 263 -10.87 13.96 -4.91
C VAL A 263 -12.36 13.71 -5.17
N GLU A 264 -13.19 13.77 -4.13
CA GLU A 264 -14.65 13.63 -4.26
C GLU A 264 -15.25 14.73 -5.16
N ASN A 265 -14.85 15.98 -4.92
CA ASN A 265 -15.33 17.10 -5.77
C ASN A 265 -14.94 16.93 -7.24
N VAL A 266 -13.67 16.52 -7.49
CA VAL A 266 -13.17 16.28 -8.85
C VAL A 266 -13.93 15.13 -9.52
N TYR A 267 -14.16 14.04 -8.78
CA TYR A 267 -14.92 12.89 -9.26
C TYR A 267 -16.37 13.27 -9.65
N GLU A 268 -17.08 13.98 -8.77
CA GLU A 268 -18.45 14.45 -9.06
C GLU A 268 -18.49 15.34 -10.30
N ARG A 269 -17.49 16.19 -10.50
CA ARG A 269 -17.40 17.08 -11.66
C ARG A 269 -17.09 16.30 -12.92
N LEU A 270 -16.20 15.30 -12.87
CA LEU A 270 -15.91 14.41 -13.99
C LEU A 270 -17.15 13.59 -14.39
N VAL A 271 -17.92 13.11 -13.43
CA VAL A 271 -19.22 12.44 -13.69
C VAL A 271 -20.20 13.37 -14.46
N LYS A 272 -20.23 14.66 -14.13
CA LYS A 272 -21.05 15.65 -14.87
C LYS A 272 -20.54 15.85 -16.30
N VAL A 273 -19.24 15.88 -16.51
CA VAL A 273 -18.61 15.94 -17.84
C VAL A 273 -19.04 14.73 -18.68
N ALA A 274 -18.89 13.52 -18.13
CA ALA A 274 -19.27 12.28 -18.82
C ALA A 274 -20.76 12.20 -19.17
N LYS A 275 -21.63 12.64 -18.25
CA LYS A 275 -23.08 12.77 -18.52
C LYS A 275 -23.38 13.78 -19.64
N GLY A 276 -22.63 14.89 -19.69
CA GLY A 276 -22.73 15.86 -20.78
C GLY A 276 -22.30 15.27 -22.12
N ALA A 277 -21.19 14.53 -22.15
CA ALA A 277 -20.71 13.84 -23.35
C ALA A 277 -21.73 12.80 -23.85
N ALA A 278 -22.29 11.98 -22.97
CA ALA A 278 -23.31 11.01 -23.31
C ALA A 278 -24.57 11.70 -23.94
N MET A 279 -24.98 12.84 -23.36
CA MET A 279 -26.11 13.63 -23.89
C MET A 279 -25.81 14.20 -25.28
N MET A 280 -24.60 14.71 -25.52
CA MET A 280 -24.18 15.26 -26.82
C MET A 280 -24.14 14.20 -27.93
N THR A 281 -23.77 12.96 -27.58
CA THR A 281 -23.62 11.84 -28.54
C THR A 281 -24.82 10.92 -28.61
N GLU A 282 -25.88 11.20 -27.82
CA GLU A 282 -27.07 10.34 -27.68
C GLU A 282 -26.70 8.89 -27.32
N THR A 283 -25.72 8.72 -26.41
CA THR A 283 -25.25 7.41 -25.88
C THR A 283 -25.71 7.23 -24.43
N GLU A 284 -25.70 5.99 -23.94
CA GLU A 284 -25.92 5.65 -22.55
C GLU A 284 -24.58 5.60 -21.79
N LEU A 285 -24.59 6.01 -20.51
CA LEU A 285 -23.43 6.00 -19.64
C LEU A 285 -23.67 5.10 -18.44
N GLU A 286 -22.77 4.16 -18.21
CA GLU A 286 -22.63 3.38 -16.99
C GLU A 286 -21.28 3.70 -16.34
N ILE A 287 -21.26 3.84 -15.01
CA ILE A 287 -20.03 4.11 -14.25
C ILE A 287 -19.72 2.95 -13.33
N GLU A 288 -18.59 2.31 -13.54
CA GLU A 288 -18.03 1.27 -12.71
C GLU A 288 -16.98 1.88 -11.76
N PHE A 289 -17.34 2.06 -10.49
CA PHE A 289 -16.37 2.47 -9.47
C PHE A 289 -15.50 1.27 -9.10
N LEU A 290 -14.18 1.40 -9.21
CA LEU A 290 -13.23 0.31 -9.00
C LEU A 290 -12.57 0.33 -7.62
N GLY A 291 -12.42 1.53 -7.05
CA GLY A 291 -11.75 1.67 -5.77
C GLY A 291 -11.42 3.12 -5.45
N GLY A 292 -11.05 3.32 -4.20
CA GLY A 292 -10.61 4.63 -3.72
C GLY A 292 -10.14 4.55 -2.28
N CYS A 293 -9.20 5.43 -1.93
CA CYS A 293 -8.67 5.53 -0.58
C CYS A 293 -8.47 6.99 -0.16
N TYR A 294 -8.28 7.18 1.12
CA TYR A 294 -7.89 8.48 1.70
C TYR A 294 -6.42 8.79 1.44
N ASN A 295 -6.07 10.08 1.52
CA ASN A 295 -4.69 10.52 1.68
C ASN A 295 -4.15 10.06 3.04
N THR A 296 -2.83 9.86 3.15
CA THR A 296 -2.23 9.56 4.45
C THR A 296 -2.32 10.77 5.39
N GLN A 297 -2.50 10.48 6.67
CA GLN A 297 -2.52 11.44 7.77
C GLN A 297 -1.56 10.95 8.85
N ASN A 298 -0.27 11.22 8.67
CA ASN A 298 0.77 10.72 9.55
C ASN A 298 0.79 11.44 10.89
N ASN A 299 1.08 10.69 11.96
CA ASN A 299 1.19 11.19 13.32
C ASN A 299 2.66 11.47 13.68
N HIS A 300 3.01 12.72 14.02
CA HIS A 300 4.37 13.14 14.31
C HIS A 300 4.91 12.52 15.61
N VAL A 301 4.05 12.38 16.63
CA VAL A 301 4.43 11.75 17.90
C VAL A 301 4.86 10.31 17.64
N LEU A 302 4.03 9.54 16.93
CA LEU A 302 4.32 8.14 16.63
C LEU A 302 5.51 7.96 15.67
N ALA A 303 5.68 8.86 14.70
CA ALA A 303 6.86 8.87 13.83
C ALA A 303 8.15 9.09 14.62
N GLY A 304 8.12 9.96 15.63
CA GLY A 304 9.23 10.14 16.57
C GLY A 304 9.57 8.87 17.35
N VAL A 305 8.56 8.14 17.83
CA VAL A 305 8.76 6.86 18.54
C VAL A 305 9.39 5.81 17.63
N VAL A 306 8.94 5.73 16.37
CA VAL A 306 9.54 4.81 15.38
C VAL A 306 11.01 5.18 15.11
N ALA A 307 11.32 6.46 14.88
CA ALA A 307 12.69 6.90 14.62
C ALA A 307 13.61 6.65 15.82
N GLU A 308 13.11 6.82 17.06
CA GLU A 308 13.83 6.44 18.29
C GLU A 308 14.10 4.94 18.32
N ALA A 309 13.10 4.10 18.05
CA ALA A 309 13.24 2.65 17.98
C ALA A 309 14.26 2.22 16.91
N MET A 310 14.22 2.81 15.72
CA MET A 310 15.20 2.57 14.67
C MET A 310 16.65 2.80 15.12
N ASN A 311 16.88 3.89 15.86
CA ASN A 311 18.23 4.28 16.28
C ASN A 311 18.75 3.51 17.51
N GLU A 312 17.89 2.79 18.21
CA GLU A 312 18.28 1.89 19.30
C GLU A 312 18.67 0.49 18.82
N ILE A 313 18.26 0.10 17.61
CA ILE A 313 18.49 -1.24 17.07
C ILE A 313 19.68 -1.21 16.11
N PRO A 314 20.74 -1.99 16.37
CA PRO A 314 21.83 -2.11 15.42
C PRO A 314 21.36 -2.76 14.12
N GLN A 315 21.77 -2.16 13.00
CA GLN A 315 21.51 -2.74 11.69
C GLN A 315 22.54 -3.84 11.39
N GLU A 316 22.07 -4.89 10.74
CA GLU A 316 22.96 -5.93 10.23
C GLU A 316 23.78 -5.36 9.05
N PRO A 317 25.12 -5.53 9.04
CA PRO A 317 25.93 -5.01 7.95
C PRO A 317 25.65 -5.75 6.64
N TRP A 318 25.73 -5.02 5.53
CA TRP A 318 25.66 -5.62 4.20
C TRP A 318 26.91 -6.42 3.90
N THR A 319 26.74 -7.61 3.30
CA THR A 319 27.87 -8.40 2.79
C THR A 319 28.37 -7.82 1.46
N GLN A 320 29.57 -8.21 1.04
CA GLN A 320 30.11 -7.77 -0.24
C GLN A 320 29.25 -8.27 -1.42
N GLU A 321 28.71 -9.51 -1.33
CA GLU A 321 27.81 -10.06 -2.34
C GLU A 321 26.53 -9.24 -2.49
N GLU A 322 25.95 -8.76 -1.39
CA GLU A 322 24.76 -7.90 -1.41
C GLU A 322 25.06 -6.53 -2.01
N LEU A 323 26.23 -5.96 -1.68
CA LEU A 323 26.67 -4.69 -2.27
C LEU A 323 26.92 -4.81 -3.77
N ASP A 324 27.58 -5.87 -4.21
CA ASP A 324 27.84 -6.15 -5.63
C ASP A 324 26.55 -6.40 -6.41
N PHE A 325 25.60 -7.12 -5.80
CA PHE A 325 24.27 -7.36 -6.38
C PHE A 325 23.47 -6.06 -6.53
N ALA A 326 23.46 -5.22 -5.50
CA ALA A 326 22.78 -3.92 -5.54
C ALA A 326 23.43 -2.96 -6.55
N ALA A 327 24.76 -2.94 -6.63
CA ALA A 327 25.52 -2.15 -7.60
C ALA A 327 25.17 -2.55 -9.04
N ALA A 328 25.11 -3.85 -9.35
CA ALA A 328 24.74 -4.34 -10.67
C ALA A 328 23.29 -3.99 -11.08
N LEU A 329 22.36 -3.93 -10.11
CA LEU A 329 21.01 -3.44 -10.34
C LEU A 329 20.99 -1.92 -10.57
N ASP A 330 21.77 -1.16 -9.81
CA ASP A 330 21.86 0.30 -9.92
C ASP A 330 22.50 0.75 -11.24
N GLU A 331 23.42 -0.02 -11.83
CA GLU A 331 23.98 0.26 -13.16
C GLU A 331 22.88 0.38 -14.21
N GLN A 332 21.83 -0.43 -14.14
CA GLN A 332 20.70 -0.40 -15.08
C GLN A 332 19.71 0.74 -14.79
N THR A 333 19.77 1.32 -13.62
CA THR A 333 18.89 2.41 -13.15
C THR A 333 19.69 3.58 -12.59
N ALA A 334 20.86 3.86 -13.18
CA ALA A 334 21.85 4.79 -12.65
C ALA A 334 21.32 6.21 -12.40
N ASP A 335 20.41 6.72 -13.25
CA ASP A 335 19.79 8.03 -13.05
C ASP A 335 18.86 8.05 -11.82
N ALA A 336 18.11 6.98 -11.60
CA ALA A 336 17.26 6.85 -10.43
C ALA A 336 18.08 6.67 -9.15
N ALA A 337 19.18 5.91 -9.20
CA ALA A 337 20.11 5.76 -8.08
C ALA A 337 20.72 7.11 -7.67
N ARG A 338 21.24 7.88 -8.64
CA ARG A 338 21.78 9.23 -8.43
C ARG A 338 20.72 10.20 -7.89
N ALA A 339 19.50 10.14 -8.40
CA ALA A 339 18.42 10.98 -7.90
C ALA A 339 18.08 10.66 -6.44
N THR A 340 18.06 9.38 -6.07
CA THR A 340 17.80 8.93 -4.70
C THR A 340 18.93 9.35 -3.76
N THR A 341 20.19 9.05 -4.08
CA THR A 341 21.33 9.43 -3.23
C THR A 341 21.42 10.94 -3.04
N LYS A 342 21.18 11.73 -4.11
CA LYS A 342 21.10 13.19 -4.02
C LYS A 342 19.96 13.68 -3.13
N LYS A 343 18.76 13.08 -3.26
CA LYS A 343 17.59 13.44 -2.43
C LYS A 343 17.88 13.32 -0.95
N TYR A 344 18.59 12.26 -0.56
CA TYR A 344 18.88 11.96 0.84
C TYR A 344 20.29 12.42 1.30
N GLY A 345 21.04 13.13 0.46
CA GLY A 345 22.37 13.64 0.79
C GLY A 345 23.41 12.54 1.02
N LEU A 346 23.26 11.40 0.36
CA LEU A 346 24.14 10.23 0.48
C LEU A 346 25.31 10.31 -0.52
N PRO A 347 26.45 9.63 -0.26
CA PRO A 347 27.49 9.42 -1.27
C PRO A 347 26.93 8.83 -2.56
N ALA A 348 27.47 9.26 -3.71
CA ALA A 348 26.94 8.88 -5.02
C ALA A 348 27.10 7.37 -5.35
N ASP A 349 28.03 6.71 -4.67
CA ASP A 349 28.33 5.29 -4.74
C ASP A 349 27.60 4.43 -3.69
N THR A 350 26.63 5.03 -3.00
CA THR A 350 25.78 4.26 -2.07
C THR A 350 24.77 3.43 -2.86
N HIS A 351 24.85 2.10 -2.73
CA HIS A 351 23.93 1.15 -3.37
C HIS A 351 22.87 0.61 -2.40
N LEU A 352 23.24 0.43 -1.14
CA LEU A 352 22.36 0.00 -0.04
C LEU A 352 22.49 0.95 1.15
N TYR A 353 21.38 1.28 1.78
CA TYR A 353 21.39 2.15 2.95
C TYR A 353 21.70 1.38 4.24
N ASN A 354 22.61 1.92 5.04
CA ASN A 354 22.95 1.43 6.37
C ASN A 354 23.12 2.59 7.36
N GLY A 355 22.33 3.64 7.16
CA GLY A 355 22.35 4.83 8.00
C GLY A 355 21.27 4.83 9.08
N PRO A 356 21.27 5.85 9.96
CA PRO A 356 20.30 5.99 11.03
C PRO A 356 18.88 6.15 10.50
N GLY A 357 17.90 5.77 11.31
CA GLY A 357 16.50 6.11 11.09
C GLY A 357 16.26 7.60 11.26
N GLN A 358 15.46 8.19 10.39
CA GLN A 358 15.16 9.63 10.40
C GLN A 358 13.65 9.88 10.24
N VAL A 359 13.19 11.03 10.71
CA VAL A 359 11.84 11.51 10.39
C VAL A 359 11.92 12.37 9.15
N THR A 360 11.12 12.05 8.13
CA THR A 360 11.07 12.78 6.86
C THR A 360 9.70 13.36 6.58
N CYS A 361 9.66 14.45 5.82
CA CYS A 361 8.42 15.15 5.43
C CYS A 361 8.38 15.36 3.90
N PHE A 362 8.47 14.26 3.14
CA PHE A 362 8.34 14.31 1.68
C PHE A 362 6.95 13.85 1.25
N ASN A 363 6.22 14.75 0.58
CA ASN A 363 4.94 14.37 0.01
C ASN A 363 5.13 13.48 -1.23
N SER A 364 4.24 12.50 -1.40
CA SER A 364 4.23 11.57 -2.51
C SER A 364 2.92 11.67 -3.28
N TYR A 365 2.98 11.68 -4.62
CA TYR A 365 1.80 11.54 -5.47
C TYR A 365 1.35 10.08 -5.64
N GLY A 366 2.06 9.12 -5.06
CA GLY A 366 1.56 7.75 -4.87
C GLY A 366 0.38 7.74 -3.89
N SER A 367 -0.32 6.63 -3.84
CA SER A 367 -1.42 6.41 -2.89
C SER A 367 -1.22 5.08 -2.19
N THR A 368 -1.74 4.96 -0.99
CA THR A 368 -1.86 3.70 -0.24
C THR A 368 -3.16 3.73 0.56
N ASP A 369 -3.80 2.60 0.69
CA ASP A 369 -5.05 2.48 1.43
C ASP A 369 -4.86 2.48 2.97
N VAL A 370 -3.61 2.56 3.45
CA VAL A 370 -3.29 2.85 4.86
C VAL A 370 -3.89 4.19 5.30
N GLY A 371 -4.06 5.13 4.36
CA GLY A 371 -4.72 6.41 4.60
C GLY A 371 -6.09 6.27 5.27
N ASP A 372 -6.85 5.24 4.91
CA ASP A 372 -8.17 4.97 5.51
C ASP A 372 -8.08 4.63 7.00
N VAL A 373 -7.09 3.82 7.39
CA VAL A 373 -6.83 3.52 8.81
C VAL A 373 -6.32 4.77 9.54
N MET A 374 -5.49 5.59 8.89
CA MET A 374 -4.98 6.84 9.45
C MET A 374 -6.05 7.90 9.72
N HIS A 375 -7.24 7.77 9.14
CA HIS A 375 -8.40 8.61 9.44
C HIS A 375 -9.36 7.99 10.47
N LEU A 376 -9.03 6.79 10.99
CA LEU A 376 -9.75 6.12 12.07
C LEU A 376 -8.99 6.16 13.38
N VAL A 377 -7.65 6.05 13.34
CA VAL A 377 -6.79 5.91 14.51
C VAL A 377 -5.41 6.54 14.26
N PRO A 378 -4.76 7.13 15.28
CA PRO A 378 -3.38 7.59 15.15
C PRO A 378 -2.48 6.47 14.64
N THR A 379 -1.79 6.69 13.52
CA THR A 379 -1.01 5.64 12.87
C THR A 379 0.40 6.15 12.53
N ALA A 380 1.41 5.32 12.82
CA ALA A 380 2.77 5.51 12.32
C ALA A 380 2.95 4.84 10.96
N TYR A 381 3.71 5.46 10.06
CA TYR A 381 4.11 4.88 8.79
C TYR A 381 5.62 5.02 8.60
N PHE A 382 6.29 3.92 8.31
CA PHE A 382 7.73 3.92 8.21
C PHE A 382 8.26 2.96 7.15
N PHE A 383 9.53 3.14 6.80
CA PHE A 383 10.22 2.39 5.77
C PHE A 383 11.56 1.86 6.29
N THR A 384 12.00 0.73 5.75
CA THR A 384 13.37 0.25 5.94
C THR A 384 14.02 -0.10 4.61
N ALA A 385 15.37 -0.12 4.60
CA ALA A 385 16.14 -0.48 3.43
C ALA A 385 15.98 -1.97 3.10
N CYS A 386 15.24 -2.27 2.04
CA CYS A 386 14.96 -3.61 1.52
C CYS A 386 15.36 -3.77 0.06
N THR A 387 15.86 -2.71 -0.59
CA THR A 387 16.20 -2.70 -2.02
C THR A 387 17.32 -1.72 -2.34
N ASN A 388 17.91 -1.83 -3.52
CA ASN A 388 18.95 -0.94 -4.04
C ASN A 388 18.42 0.48 -4.31
N MET A 389 19.33 1.48 -4.34
CA MET A 389 18.98 2.90 -4.47
C MET A 389 18.26 3.25 -5.77
N GLY A 390 18.55 2.53 -6.86
CA GLY A 390 17.97 2.79 -8.17
C GLY A 390 16.67 2.04 -8.45
N ALA A 391 16.23 1.10 -7.61
CA ALA A 391 15.03 0.30 -7.88
C ALA A 391 13.79 1.20 -8.01
N PRO A 392 13.10 1.23 -9.17
CA PRO A 392 11.80 1.87 -9.24
C PRO A 392 10.77 1.11 -8.39
N ALA A 393 9.79 1.81 -7.84
CA ALA A 393 8.61 1.13 -7.30
C ALA A 393 7.91 0.34 -8.41
N HIS A 394 7.27 -0.78 -8.08
CA HIS A 394 6.59 -1.66 -9.04
C HIS A 394 7.50 -2.12 -10.18
N SER A 395 8.68 -2.60 -9.85
CA SER A 395 9.67 -3.07 -10.84
C SER A 395 10.17 -4.48 -10.55
N TRP A 396 10.73 -5.11 -11.58
CA TRP A 396 11.38 -6.40 -11.44
C TRP A 396 12.64 -6.33 -10.56
N GLN A 397 13.34 -5.17 -10.52
CA GLN A 397 14.49 -4.97 -9.63
C GLN A 397 14.04 -5.03 -8.17
N PHE A 398 12.92 -4.37 -7.85
CA PHE A 398 12.34 -4.43 -6.52
C PHE A 398 11.93 -5.87 -6.16
N ALA A 399 11.23 -6.56 -7.07
CA ALA A 399 10.86 -7.97 -6.88
C ALA A 399 12.07 -8.88 -6.65
N SER A 400 13.17 -8.64 -7.36
CA SER A 400 14.43 -9.37 -7.18
C SER A 400 15.03 -9.16 -5.80
N CYS A 401 15.10 -7.91 -5.32
CA CYS A 401 15.57 -7.60 -3.97
C CYS A 401 14.65 -8.19 -2.89
N ALA A 402 13.32 -8.15 -3.11
CA ALA A 402 12.33 -8.66 -2.15
C ALA A 402 12.42 -10.18 -1.91
N GLY A 403 12.98 -10.94 -2.88
CA GLY A 403 13.26 -12.37 -2.72
C GLY A 403 14.68 -12.68 -2.23
N SER A 404 15.52 -11.68 -2.01
CA SER A 404 16.93 -11.84 -1.64
C SER A 404 17.21 -11.55 -0.16
N SER A 405 18.43 -11.85 0.29
CA SER A 405 18.89 -11.52 1.65
C SER A 405 18.86 -10.02 1.95
N ILE A 406 18.93 -9.15 0.94
CA ILE A 406 18.77 -7.69 1.09
C ILE A 406 17.38 -7.38 1.66
N GLY A 407 16.33 -7.93 1.03
CA GLY A 407 14.96 -7.79 1.51
C GLY A 407 14.77 -8.39 2.91
N GLU A 408 15.28 -9.61 3.13
CA GLU A 408 15.19 -10.31 4.41
C GLU A 408 15.83 -9.53 5.58
N LYS A 409 17.01 -8.94 5.39
CA LYS A 409 17.64 -8.09 6.42
C LYS A 409 16.81 -6.86 6.75
N GLY A 410 16.31 -6.17 5.74
CA GLY A 410 15.41 -5.01 5.93
C GLY A 410 14.11 -5.39 6.63
N MET A 411 13.53 -6.54 6.29
CA MET A 411 12.34 -7.12 6.92
C MET A 411 12.55 -7.42 8.41
N ILE A 412 13.65 -8.09 8.76
CA ILE A 412 13.98 -8.43 10.15
C ILE A 412 14.27 -7.15 10.97
N TYR A 413 14.95 -6.17 10.37
CA TYR A 413 15.12 -4.87 11.00
C TYR A 413 13.80 -4.18 11.28
N ALA A 414 12.88 -4.15 10.32
CA ALA A 414 11.54 -3.59 10.49
C ALA A 414 10.73 -4.30 11.60
N ALA A 415 10.82 -5.62 11.67
CA ALA A 415 10.19 -6.41 12.73
C ALA A 415 10.64 -6.00 14.13
N LYS A 416 11.96 -5.83 14.31
CA LYS A 416 12.55 -5.36 15.58
C LYS A 416 12.10 -3.94 15.92
N VAL A 417 12.06 -3.04 14.92
CA VAL A 417 11.57 -1.67 15.09
C VAL A 417 10.11 -1.68 15.56
N MET A 418 9.23 -2.48 14.95
CA MET A 418 7.83 -2.58 15.35
C MET A 418 7.65 -3.15 16.74
N ALA A 419 8.41 -4.17 17.11
CA ALA A 419 8.35 -4.73 18.46
C ALA A 419 8.79 -3.70 19.52
N LEU A 420 9.88 -2.97 19.27
CA LEU A 420 10.34 -1.92 20.18
C LEU A 420 9.40 -0.72 20.21
N TYR A 421 8.82 -0.33 19.08
CA TYR A 421 7.77 0.70 19.00
C TYR A 421 6.57 0.33 19.90
N GLY A 422 6.03 -0.88 19.76
CA GLY A 422 4.92 -1.33 20.60
C GLY A 422 5.29 -1.36 22.09
N LEU A 423 6.46 -1.83 22.42
CA LEU A 423 6.97 -1.83 23.80
C LEU A 423 7.06 -0.42 24.40
N LYS A 424 7.60 0.56 23.64
CA LYS A 424 7.68 1.97 24.07
C LYS A 424 6.30 2.55 24.38
N LEU A 425 5.30 2.21 23.58
CA LEU A 425 3.91 2.67 23.81
C LEU A 425 3.27 2.03 25.03
N ILE A 426 3.60 0.76 25.34
CA ILE A 426 3.15 0.11 26.59
C ILE A 426 3.80 0.76 27.80
N GLU A 427 5.10 1.03 27.73
CA GLU A 427 5.89 1.62 28.84
C GLU A 427 5.61 3.12 29.07
N LYS A 428 5.18 3.84 28.02
CA LYS A 428 4.94 5.29 28.02
C LYS A 428 3.55 5.61 27.46
N PRO A 429 2.48 5.30 28.18
CA PRO A 429 1.10 5.49 27.69
C PRO A 429 0.76 6.96 27.40
N GLU A 430 1.50 7.91 27.97
CA GLU A 430 1.38 9.34 27.64
C GLU A 430 1.68 9.64 26.15
N LEU A 431 2.48 8.83 25.46
CA LEU A 431 2.73 8.98 24.02
C LEU A 431 1.47 8.70 23.21
N ILE A 432 0.66 7.71 23.64
CA ILE A 432 -0.63 7.41 23.00
C ILE A 432 -1.61 8.57 23.19
N ALA A 433 -1.65 9.15 24.40
CA ALA A 433 -2.49 10.31 24.68
C ALA A 433 -2.09 11.53 23.81
N GLN A 434 -0.78 11.78 23.67
CA GLN A 434 -0.27 12.85 22.80
C GLN A 434 -0.58 12.57 21.31
N ALA A 435 -0.41 11.34 20.85
CA ALA A 435 -0.74 10.94 19.49
C ALA A 435 -2.23 11.11 19.18
N LYS A 436 -3.08 10.77 20.15
CA LYS A 436 -4.54 10.97 20.05
C LYS A 436 -4.91 12.46 20.00
N GLU A 437 -4.29 13.28 20.80
CA GLU A 437 -4.52 14.75 20.78
C GLU A 437 -4.11 15.34 19.42
N GLU A 438 -2.98 14.91 18.86
CA GLU A 438 -2.56 15.31 17.52
C GLU A 438 -3.57 14.85 16.46
N PHE A 439 -4.00 13.60 16.50
CA PHE A 439 -5.00 13.03 15.60
C PHE A 439 -6.32 13.80 15.65
N ASP A 440 -6.84 14.08 16.86
CA ASP A 440 -8.10 14.81 17.02
C ASP A 440 -8.01 16.24 16.45
N ARG A 441 -6.85 16.90 16.59
CA ARG A 441 -6.60 18.20 15.93
C ARG A 441 -6.57 18.11 14.41
N GLN A 442 -5.90 17.08 13.85
CA GLN A 442 -5.84 16.86 12.42
C GLN A 442 -7.20 16.53 11.82
N MET A 443 -8.02 15.78 12.55
CA MET A 443 -9.39 15.47 12.13
C MET A 443 -10.33 16.69 12.16
N GLU A 444 -10.06 17.70 12.96
CA GLU A 444 -10.86 18.96 13.02
C GLU A 444 -12.38 18.70 13.17
N GLY A 445 -12.75 17.65 13.91
CA GLY A 445 -14.14 17.23 14.09
C GLY A 445 -14.75 16.47 12.91
N ARG A 446 -13.98 16.20 11.83
CA ARG A 446 -14.40 15.32 10.73
C ARG A 446 -14.45 13.87 11.22
N SER A 447 -15.31 13.08 10.60
CA SER A 447 -15.36 11.62 10.79
C SER A 447 -15.00 10.91 9.49
N TYR A 448 -14.32 9.78 9.62
CA TYR A 448 -14.04 8.93 8.46
C TYR A 448 -15.36 8.46 7.81
N LYS A 449 -15.38 8.47 6.49
CA LYS A 449 -16.45 7.91 5.67
C LYS A 449 -15.83 7.05 4.59
N CYS A 450 -16.16 5.76 4.59
CA CYS A 450 -15.60 4.84 3.59
C CYS A 450 -15.80 5.38 2.16
N PRO A 451 -14.75 5.46 1.35
CA PRO A 451 -14.84 5.96 -0.03
C PRO A 451 -15.55 4.99 -0.98
N ILE A 452 -15.74 3.75 -0.56
CA ILE A 452 -16.36 2.70 -1.38
C ILE A 452 -17.88 2.83 -1.32
N PRO A 453 -18.56 3.10 -2.44
CA PRO A 453 -20.02 3.26 -2.48
C PRO A 453 -20.73 1.95 -2.12
N ASP A 454 -21.98 2.10 -1.62
CA ASP A 454 -22.85 0.95 -1.43
C ASP A 454 -23.24 0.36 -2.80
N GLY A 455 -23.22 -0.98 -2.90
CA GLY A 455 -23.56 -1.69 -4.14
C GLY A 455 -22.42 -1.82 -5.14
N MET A 456 -21.19 -1.40 -4.81
CA MET A 456 -20.02 -1.75 -5.62
C MET A 456 -19.91 -3.27 -5.74
N THR A 457 -19.62 -3.78 -6.94
CA THR A 457 -19.31 -5.20 -7.16
C THR A 457 -18.01 -5.54 -6.45
N MET A 458 -18.06 -6.51 -5.54
CA MET A 458 -16.88 -6.90 -4.76
C MET A 458 -15.87 -7.62 -5.66
N PRO A 459 -14.56 -7.35 -5.48
CA PRO A 459 -13.51 -7.87 -6.37
C PRO A 459 -13.11 -9.33 -6.09
N TRP A 460 -13.79 -10.05 -5.17
CA TRP A 460 -13.52 -11.46 -4.84
C TRP A 460 -14.49 -12.47 -5.42
#